data_0a49783dce2bb90277b807e4adced992
#
_entry.id   0a49783dce2bb90277b807e4adced992
#
_cell.length_a   1.000
_cell.length_b   1.000
_cell.length_c   1.000
_cell.angle_alpha   90.00
_cell.angle_beta   90.00
_cell.angle_gamma   90.00
#
_symmetry.space_group_name_H-M   'P 1'
#
loop_
_entity.id
_entity.type
_entity.pdbx_description
1 polymer ?
#
loop_
_entity_poly.entity_id
_entity_poly.type
_entity_poly.pdbx_seq_one_letter_code
_entity_poly.pdbx_strand_id
1 'polypeptide(L)'
;MLDKPLLSIVIPTKNGGNLFDEVLTAIDQQKTKYSFEVICVDSGSSDQTIETIKKHHCILKQIPKEEFGHGKTRNLGASLGTGEYIIFITQDAKPASNKWLENFINAMKLDESVVGGFGIHYPYPDCNLLDKRDLYYHFKGFGEDNTIYYLEDKERYNNEEGYRHLLSFFSDNNSCLKRSIWEKYPYDDVNFAEDQIWARKMIELGYKKIYCPFAPVYHSHNYPLKTYKKRYFDEYKGLYELHGFENVHNWVDLILKYVKTTLNDIRYVKSVKISKKEKLHWIKYAIIRNWHRFYSSYQAVKYFKYPKDKQIKMDKKLSQQYEQRSN
;
A
#
# COMPACT_ATOMS: atom_id res chain seq x y z
N MET A 1 -31.49 -2.48 -21.05
CA MET A 1 -30.77 -2.13 -19.80
C MET A 1 -29.32 -2.52 -20.03
N LEU A 2 -28.38 -1.61 -19.89
CA LEU A 2 -26.97 -1.98 -19.90
C LEU A 2 -26.77 -2.93 -18.72
N ASP A 3 -26.17 -4.10 -18.96
CA ASP A 3 -25.88 -5.05 -17.89
C ASP A 3 -24.98 -4.38 -16.86
N LYS A 4 -25.37 -4.51 -15.58
CA LYS A 4 -24.60 -3.94 -14.47
C LYS A 4 -23.18 -4.51 -14.48
N PRO A 5 -22.12 -3.68 -14.41
CA PRO A 5 -20.76 -4.20 -14.40
C PRO A 5 -20.55 -5.10 -13.19
N LEU A 6 -19.69 -6.12 -13.34
CA LEU A 6 -19.31 -6.96 -12.20
C LEU A 6 -18.28 -6.26 -11.30
N LEU A 7 -17.45 -5.38 -11.88
CA LEU A 7 -16.30 -4.77 -11.21
C LEU A 7 -16.38 -3.25 -11.30
N SER A 8 -16.08 -2.56 -10.18
CA SER A 8 -15.80 -1.12 -10.15
C SER A 8 -14.33 -0.94 -9.75
N ILE A 9 -13.51 -0.42 -10.67
CA ILE A 9 -12.09 -0.12 -10.40
C ILE A 9 -12.02 1.34 -9.96
N VAL A 10 -11.55 1.60 -8.76
CA VAL A 10 -11.49 2.93 -8.15
C VAL A 10 -10.05 3.38 -8.01
N ILE A 11 -9.74 4.55 -8.56
CA ILE A 11 -8.40 5.11 -8.63
C ILE A 11 -8.41 6.55 -8.09
N PRO A 12 -7.93 6.79 -6.86
CA PRO A 12 -7.61 8.15 -6.43
C PRO A 12 -6.46 8.72 -7.27
N THR A 13 -6.64 9.94 -7.80
CA THR A 13 -5.67 10.55 -8.72
C THR A 13 -5.26 11.96 -8.31
N LYS A 14 -4.00 12.29 -8.56
CA LYS A 14 -3.44 13.64 -8.50
C LYS A 14 -2.11 13.70 -9.23
N ASN A 15 -2.02 14.47 -10.29
CA ASN A 15 -0.79 14.67 -11.07
C ASN A 15 -0.13 13.33 -11.44
N GLY A 16 -0.89 12.43 -12.08
CA GLY A 16 -0.46 11.05 -12.36
C GLY A 16 0.55 10.92 -13.50
N GLY A 17 0.65 11.96 -14.34
CA GLY A 17 1.63 12.02 -15.43
C GLY A 17 1.48 10.87 -16.44
N ASN A 18 2.58 10.55 -17.14
CA ASN A 18 2.60 9.50 -18.16
C ASN A 18 2.40 8.09 -17.58
N LEU A 19 2.87 7.85 -16.35
CA LEU A 19 2.72 6.55 -15.72
C LEU A 19 1.25 6.17 -15.53
N PHE A 20 0.40 7.16 -15.23
CA PHE A 20 -1.03 6.93 -15.09
C PHE A 20 -1.70 6.54 -16.43
N ASP A 21 -1.27 7.11 -17.57
CA ASP A 21 -1.73 6.68 -18.89
C ASP A 21 -1.36 5.20 -19.18
N GLU A 22 -0.16 4.77 -18.74
CA GLU A 22 0.24 3.36 -18.83
C GLU A 22 -0.61 2.46 -17.93
N VAL A 23 -1.00 2.92 -16.74
CA VAL A 23 -1.89 2.17 -15.82
C VAL A 23 -3.26 1.97 -16.47
N LEU A 24 -3.89 3.03 -16.97
CA LEU A 24 -5.18 2.94 -17.64
C LEU A 24 -5.12 2.10 -18.91
N THR A 25 -4.06 2.23 -19.71
CA THR A 25 -3.83 1.39 -20.88
C THR A 25 -3.75 -0.10 -20.50
N ALA A 26 -3.07 -0.45 -19.40
CA ALA A 26 -2.98 -1.84 -18.93
C ALA A 26 -4.34 -2.35 -18.37
N ILE A 27 -5.19 -1.46 -17.85
CA ILE A 27 -6.56 -1.80 -17.45
C ILE A 27 -7.43 -2.04 -18.69
N ASP A 28 -7.37 -1.19 -19.70
CA ASP A 28 -8.14 -1.35 -20.95
C ASP A 28 -7.78 -2.65 -21.69
N GLN A 29 -6.53 -3.10 -21.58
CA GLN A 29 -6.02 -4.31 -22.21
C GLN A 29 -6.35 -5.61 -21.45
N GLN A 30 -7.13 -5.54 -20.37
CA GLN A 30 -7.49 -6.74 -19.60
C GLN A 30 -8.33 -7.70 -20.43
N LYS A 31 -7.91 -8.98 -20.44
CA LYS A 31 -8.64 -10.09 -21.07
C LYS A 31 -9.46 -10.79 -20.00
N THR A 32 -10.71 -10.41 -19.89
CA THR A 32 -11.64 -10.96 -18.91
C THR A 32 -13.04 -11.11 -19.49
N LYS A 33 -13.80 -12.09 -19.01
CA LYS A 33 -15.22 -12.25 -19.32
C LYS A 33 -16.13 -11.35 -18.47
N TYR A 34 -15.55 -10.66 -17.49
CA TYR A 34 -16.30 -9.82 -16.56
C TYR A 34 -16.33 -8.38 -17.06
N SER A 35 -17.52 -7.79 -17.08
CA SER A 35 -17.68 -6.37 -17.36
C SER A 35 -17.13 -5.53 -16.21
N PHE A 36 -16.51 -4.39 -16.50
CA PHE A 36 -15.97 -3.49 -15.50
C PHE A 36 -16.17 -2.02 -15.87
N GLU A 37 -16.17 -1.17 -14.89
CA GLU A 37 -16.13 0.28 -15.00
C GLU A 37 -14.91 0.82 -14.25
N VAL A 38 -14.39 1.96 -14.67
CA VAL A 38 -13.24 2.63 -14.03
C VAL A 38 -13.68 4.00 -13.51
N ILE A 39 -13.45 4.24 -12.24
CA ILE A 39 -13.81 5.47 -11.54
C ILE A 39 -12.54 6.15 -11.04
N CYS A 40 -12.24 7.33 -11.55
CA CYS A 40 -11.13 8.16 -11.12
C CYS A 40 -11.65 9.30 -10.24
N VAL A 41 -11.12 9.40 -9.01
CA VAL A 41 -11.42 10.51 -8.11
C VAL A 41 -10.21 11.43 -8.08
N ASP A 42 -10.29 12.54 -8.79
CA ASP A 42 -9.18 13.50 -8.91
C ASP A 42 -9.25 14.58 -7.84
N SER A 43 -8.16 14.80 -7.14
CA SER A 43 -8.03 15.75 -6.04
C SER A 43 -7.24 17.01 -6.42
N GLY A 44 -7.50 17.54 -7.62
CA GLY A 44 -6.94 18.79 -8.11
C GLY A 44 -5.63 18.62 -8.87
N SER A 45 -5.65 17.80 -9.92
CA SER A 45 -4.53 17.70 -10.87
C SER A 45 -4.39 18.97 -11.70
N SER A 46 -3.14 19.33 -11.96
CA SER A 46 -2.74 20.48 -12.79
C SER A 46 -1.94 20.10 -14.04
N ASP A 47 -1.69 18.81 -14.22
CA ASP A 47 -1.06 18.20 -15.40
C ASP A 47 -2.12 17.57 -16.33
N GLN A 48 -1.70 16.73 -17.28
CA GLN A 48 -2.58 16.05 -18.24
C GLN A 48 -3.45 14.93 -17.66
N THR A 49 -3.50 14.75 -16.33
CA THR A 49 -4.24 13.63 -15.70
C THR A 49 -5.73 13.63 -16.09
N ILE A 50 -6.37 14.80 -16.12
CA ILE A 50 -7.80 14.92 -16.48
C ILE A 50 -8.05 14.52 -17.94
N GLU A 51 -7.19 14.95 -18.85
CA GLU A 51 -7.24 14.59 -20.26
C GLU A 51 -7.05 13.07 -20.45
N THR A 52 -6.12 12.48 -19.71
CA THR A 52 -5.88 11.04 -19.69
C THR A 52 -7.11 10.27 -19.22
N ILE A 53 -7.77 10.69 -18.15
CA ILE A 53 -9.01 10.06 -17.65
C ILE A 53 -10.11 10.08 -18.73
N LYS A 54 -10.29 11.22 -19.40
CA LYS A 54 -11.29 11.36 -20.47
C LYS A 54 -10.97 10.51 -21.69
N LYS A 55 -9.69 10.43 -22.09
CA LYS A 55 -9.20 9.60 -23.19
C LYS A 55 -9.53 8.11 -23.00
N HIS A 56 -9.45 7.62 -21.76
CA HIS A 56 -9.76 6.23 -21.39
C HIS A 56 -11.23 6.01 -20.99
N HIS A 57 -12.11 7.00 -21.24
CA HIS A 57 -13.55 6.93 -20.97
C HIS A 57 -13.90 6.55 -19.52
N CYS A 58 -13.05 6.89 -18.56
CA CYS A 58 -13.30 6.64 -17.15
C CYS A 58 -14.35 7.61 -16.58
N ILE A 59 -15.08 7.16 -15.58
CA ILE A 59 -15.97 8.03 -14.78
C ILE A 59 -15.08 8.95 -13.95
N LEU A 60 -15.17 10.26 -14.20
CA LEU A 60 -14.38 11.27 -13.48
C LEU A 60 -15.20 11.95 -12.39
N LYS A 61 -14.69 11.91 -11.17
CA LYS A 61 -15.14 12.76 -10.07
C LYS A 61 -14.01 13.66 -9.63
N GLN A 62 -14.21 14.97 -9.67
CA GLN A 62 -13.24 15.92 -9.11
C GLN A 62 -13.67 16.36 -7.71
N ILE A 63 -12.69 16.48 -6.82
CA ILE A 63 -12.86 17.00 -5.45
C ILE A 63 -11.79 18.07 -5.18
N PRO A 64 -12.07 19.05 -4.31
CA PRO A 64 -11.04 19.95 -3.80
C PRO A 64 -9.92 19.18 -3.09
N LYS A 65 -8.69 19.70 -3.13
CA LYS A 65 -7.52 19.11 -2.46
C LYS A 65 -7.78 18.86 -0.96
N GLU A 66 -8.48 19.78 -0.33
CA GLU A 66 -8.78 19.77 1.10
C GLU A 66 -9.73 18.64 1.50
N GLU A 67 -10.50 18.13 0.55
CA GLU A 67 -11.43 17.01 0.75
C GLU A 67 -10.74 15.65 0.60
N PHE A 68 -9.48 15.64 0.15
CA PHE A 68 -8.74 14.39 -0.01
C PHE A 68 -8.47 13.71 1.34
N GLY A 69 -8.70 12.40 1.36
CA GLY A 69 -8.31 11.48 2.41
C GLY A 69 -8.28 10.08 1.82
N HIS A 70 -7.31 9.25 2.17
CA HIS A 70 -7.14 7.94 1.52
C HIS A 70 -8.41 7.09 1.58
N GLY A 71 -8.96 6.84 2.77
CA GLY A 71 -10.21 6.09 2.94
C GLY A 71 -11.42 6.83 2.38
N LYS A 72 -11.56 8.13 2.70
CA LYS A 72 -12.65 8.97 2.25
C LYS A 72 -12.77 9.04 0.72
N THR A 73 -11.65 9.24 0.03
CA THR A 73 -11.63 9.33 -1.43
C THR A 73 -11.94 7.98 -2.09
N ARG A 74 -11.45 6.87 -1.53
CA ARG A 74 -11.81 5.52 -1.99
C ARG A 74 -13.28 5.21 -1.75
N ASN A 75 -13.83 5.57 -0.60
CA ASN A 75 -15.26 5.42 -0.33
C ASN A 75 -16.11 6.22 -1.32
N LEU A 76 -15.73 7.46 -1.62
CA LEU A 76 -16.41 8.27 -2.61
C LEU A 76 -16.38 7.60 -4.00
N GLY A 77 -15.21 7.13 -4.45
CA GLY A 77 -15.09 6.41 -5.72
C GLY A 77 -15.93 5.13 -5.75
N ALA A 78 -15.89 4.34 -4.69
CA ALA A 78 -16.68 3.12 -4.56
C ALA A 78 -18.19 3.38 -4.59
N SER A 79 -18.66 4.49 -4.02
CA SER A 79 -20.08 4.88 -4.01
C SER A 79 -20.61 5.30 -5.40
N LEU A 80 -19.73 5.71 -6.31
CA LEU A 80 -20.08 6.08 -7.68
C LEU A 80 -20.18 4.86 -8.61
N GLY A 81 -19.54 3.77 -8.25
CA GLY A 81 -19.59 2.53 -9.01
C GLY A 81 -20.73 1.62 -8.58
N THR A 82 -21.05 0.64 -9.44
CA THR A 82 -22.18 -0.27 -9.27
C THR A 82 -21.79 -1.76 -9.25
N GLY A 83 -20.52 -2.08 -9.50
CA GLY A 83 -19.98 -3.44 -9.55
C GLY A 83 -20.15 -4.22 -8.25
N GLU A 84 -20.35 -5.52 -8.34
CA GLU A 84 -20.43 -6.44 -7.19
C GLU A 84 -19.12 -6.49 -6.41
N TYR A 85 -18.00 -6.32 -7.10
CA TYR A 85 -16.68 -6.21 -6.51
C TYR A 85 -16.11 -4.82 -6.75
N ILE A 86 -15.37 -4.31 -5.77
CA ILE A 86 -14.66 -3.04 -5.83
C ILE A 86 -13.17 -3.37 -5.86
N ILE A 87 -12.46 -2.88 -6.87
CA ILE A 87 -11.01 -2.97 -6.94
C ILE A 87 -10.44 -1.58 -6.63
N PHE A 88 -9.61 -1.49 -5.61
CA PHE A 88 -8.80 -0.31 -5.36
C PHE A 88 -7.39 -0.51 -5.92
N ILE A 89 -6.94 0.50 -6.65
CA ILE A 89 -5.60 0.55 -7.22
C ILE A 89 -5.09 2.00 -7.14
N THR A 90 -3.80 2.22 -6.96
CA THR A 90 -3.21 3.56 -7.02
C THR A 90 -2.84 3.94 -8.45
N GLN A 91 -2.78 5.24 -8.73
CA GLN A 91 -2.50 5.77 -10.08
C GLN A 91 -1.15 5.35 -10.67
N ASP A 92 -0.28 4.78 -9.86
CA ASP A 92 1.08 4.33 -10.20
C ASP A 92 1.29 2.83 -10.01
N ALA A 93 0.22 2.08 -9.76
CA ALA A 93 0.24 0.63 -9.68
C ALA A 93 -0.28 0.03 -11.00
N LYS A 94 0.63 -0.36 -11.90
CA LYS A 94 0.29 -0.86 -13.24
C LYS A 94 0.03 -2.37 -13.21
N PRO A 95 -1.16 -2.86 -13.64
CA PRO A 95 -1.39 -4.29 -13.84
C PRO A 95 -0.26 -4.95 -14.65
N ALA A 96 0.36 -5.98 -14.09
CA ALA A 96 1.48 -6.68 -14.71
C ALA A 96 1.06 -7.90 -15.55
N SER A 97 -0.25 -8.20 -15.59
CA SER A 97 -0.85 -9.29 -16.36
C SER A 97 -2.15 -8.81 -17.00
N ASN A 98 -2.41 -9.27 -18.22
CA ASN A 98 -3.70 -9.04 -18.89
C ASN A 98 -4.85 -9.93 -18.34
N LYS A 99 -4.57 -10.76 -17.33
CA LYS A 99 -5.55 -11.56 -16.58
C LYS A 99 -5.69 -11.09 -15.13
N TRP A 100 -5.19 -9.90 -14.81
CA TRP A 100 -5.20 -9.37 -13.45
C TRP A 100 -6.62 -9.32 -12.85
N LEU A 101 -7.61 -8.80 -13.58
CA LEU A 101 -9.01 -8.75 -13.14
C LEU A 101 -9.60 -10.16 -12.95
N GLU A 102 -9.41 -11.04 -13.93
CA GLU A 102 -9.95 -12.39 -13.87
C GLU A 102 -9.37 -13.18 -12.70
N ASN A 103 -8.05 -13.06 -12.48
CA ASN A 103 -7.37 -13.74 -11.39
C ASN A 103 -7.84 -13.26 -10.02
N PHE A 104 -8.11 -11.95 -9.84
CA PHE A 104 -8.69 -11.44 -8.61
C PHE A 104 -10.07 -12.06 -8.34
N ILE A 105 -10.97 -12.04 -9.32
CA ILE A 105 -12.31 -12.57 -9.13
C ILE A 105 -12.31 -14.08 -8.89
N ASN A 106 -11.45 -14.81 -9.59
CA ASN A 106 -11.30 -16.25 -9.36
C ASN A 106 -10.82 -16.53 -7.92
N ALA A 107 -9.85 -15.73 -7.41
CA ALA A 107 -9.37 -15.85 -6.04
C ALA A 107 -10.48 -15.51 -5.03
N MET A 108 -11.21 -14.42 -5.23
CA MET A 108 -12.32 -14.01 -4.34
C MET A 108 -13.46 -15.03 -4.25
N LYS A 109 -13.59 -15.90 -5.24
CA LYS A 109 -14.63 -16.95 -5.31
C LYS A 109 -14.18 -18.29 -4.76
N LEU A 110 -12.94 -18.45 -4.28
CA LEU A 110 -12.45 -19.71 -3.70
C LEU A 110 -13.17 -20.08 -2.39
N ASP A 111 -13.66 -19.09 -1.66
CA ASP A 111 -14.41 -19.28 -0.42
C ASP A 111 -15.40 -18.13 -0.24
N GLU A 112 -16.66 -18.43 0.04
CA GLU A 112 -17.71 -17.43 0.20
C GLU A 112 -17.48 -16.47 1.36
N SER A 113 -16.74 -16.90 2.37
CA SER A 113 -16.37 -16.08 3.53
C SER A 113 -15.23 -15.11 3.26
N VAL A 114 -14.56 -15.21 2.09
CA VAL A 114 -13.56 -14.24 1.65
C VAL A 114 -14.28 -12.96 1.23
N VAL A 115 -13.98 -11.86 1.93
CA VAL A 115 -14.62 -10.56 1.72
C VAL A 115 -13.70 -9.52 1.10
N GLY A 116 -12.39 -9.76 1.16
CA GLY A 116 -11.37 -8.91 0.56
C GLY A 116 -10.12 -9.68 0.17
N GLY A 117 -9.41 -9.19 -0.82
CA GLY A 117 -8.15 -9.75 -1.30
C GLY A 117 -7.15 -8.67 -1.67
N PHE A 118 -5.87 -9.01 -1.65
CA PHE A 118 -4.79 -8.14 -2.11
C PHE A 118 -3.81 -8.91 -2.98
N GLY A 119 -3.27 -8.25 -4.00
CA GLY A 119 -2.34 -8.84 -4.95
C GLY A 119 -0.89 -8.51 -4.65
N ILE A 120 0.01 -9.25 -5.29
CA ILE A 120 1.46 -9.02 -5.22
C ILE A 120 1.87 -7.72 -5.92
N HIS A 121 2.88 -7.04 -5.39
CA HIS A 121 3.55 -5.94 -6.07
C HIS A 121 4.91 -6.36 -6.59
N TYR A 122 5.15 -6.14 -7.86
CA TYR A 122 6.46 -6.24 -8.47
C TYR A 122 7.14 -4.88 -8.51
N PRO A 123 8.44 -4.81 -8.28
CA PRO A 123 9.16 -3.55 -8.45
C PRO A 123 9.22 -3.16 -9.93
N TYR A 124 9.10 -1.88 -10.22
CA TYR A 124 9.44 -1.36 -11.55
C TYR A 124 10.91 -1.68 -11.92
N PRO A 125 11.24 -1.78 -13.22
CA PRO A 125 12.62 -2.11 -13.66
C PRO A 125 13.70 -1.20 -13.11
N ASP A 126 13.40 0.07 -12.92
CA ASP A 126 14.30 1.11 -12.39
C ASP A 126 14.34 1.19 -10.85
N CYS A 127 13.53 0.40 -10.15
CA CYS A 127 13.52 0.37 -8.68
C CYS A 127 14.93 0.08 -8.12
N ASN A 128 15.30 0.74 -7.04
CA ASN A 128 16.60 0.55 -6.41
C ASN A 128 16.80 -0.90 -5.90
N LEU A 129 18.06 -1.31 -5.84
CA LEU A 129 18.45 -2.68 -5.56
C LEU A 129 17.92 -3.24 -4.23
N LEU A 130 17.95 -2.41 -3.18
CA LEU A 130 17.56 -2.86 -1.83
C LEU A 130 16.04 -2.91 -1.69
N ASP A 131 15.31 -1.96 -2.27
CA ASP A 131 13.86 -1.95 -2.24
C ASP A 131 13.27 -3.08 -3.12
N LYS A 132 13.91 -3.43 -4.26
CA LYS A 132 13.57 -4.63 -5.03
C LYS A 132 13.61 -5.89 -4.16
N ARG A 133 14.69 -6.08 -3.43
CA ARG A 133 14.86 -7.23 -2.54
C ARG A 133 13.81 -7.23 -1.42
N ASP A 134 13.63 -6.07 -0.77
CA ASP A 134 12.74 -5.96 0.38
C ASP A 134 11.28 -6.21 -0.03
N LEU A 135 10.87 -5.67 -1.18
CA LEU A 135 9.54 -5.91 -1.75
C LEU A 135 9.32 -7.40 -2.09
N TYR A 136 10.32 -8.04 -2.70
CA TYR A 136 10.28 -9.47 -3.01
C TYR A 136 10.07 -10.31 -1.74
N TYR A 137 10.89 -10.10 -0.71
CA TYR A 137 10.77 -10.87 0.53
C TYR A 137 9.49 -10.55 1.31
N HIS A 138 9.00 -9.32 1.24
CA HIS A 138 7.74 -8.94 1.86
C HIS A 138 6.59 -9.78 1.30
N PHE A 139 6.40 -9.81 0.00
CA PHE A 139 5.30 -10.55 -0.61
C PHE A 139 5.52 -12.08 -0.60
N LYS A 140 6.77 -12.55 -0.66
CA LYS A 140 7.09 -13.97 -0.48
C LYS A 140 6.62 -14.49 0.88
N GLY A 141 6.58 -13.64 1.89
CA GLY A 141 6.07 -13.97 3.23
C GLY A 141 4.58 -14.35 3.26
N PHE A 142 3.80 -13.96 2.24
CA PHE A 142 2.39 -14.33 2.11
C PHE A 142 2.14 -15.63 1.34
N GLY A 143 3.17 -16.29 0.82
CA GLY A 143 3.05 -17.53 0.05
C GLY A 143 3.27 -17.35 -1.46
N GLU A 144 3.24 -18.45 -2.17
CA GLU A 144 3.43 -18.50 -3.64
C GLU A 144 2.12 -18.77 -4.39
N ASP A 145 1.07 -19.19 -3.68
CA ASP A 145 -0.27 -19.48 -4.17
C ASP A 145 -1.33 -18.60 -3.51
N ASN A 146 -2.56 -18.65 -4.05
CA ASN A 146 -3.72 -18.03 -3.42
C ASN A 146 -3.87 -18.52 -1.98
N THR A 147 -3.65 -17.66 -1.02
CA THR A 147 -3.61 -18.02 0.40
C THR A 147 -4.70 -17.29 1.17
N ILE A 148 -5.59 -18.05 1.80
CA ILE A 148 -6.69 -17.50 2.61
C ILE A 148 -6.21 -17.31 4.04
N TYR A 149 -6.43 -16.10 4.59
CA TYR A 149 -6.11 -15.72 5.95
C TYR A 149 -7.37 -15.45 6.74
N TYR A 150 -7.45 -16.00 7.94
CA TYR A 150 -8.55 -15.82 8.91
C TYR A 150 -8.03 -15.97 10.34
N LEU A 151 -8.83 -15.59 11.31
CA LEU A 151 -8.49 -15.71 12.72
C LEU A 151 -8.69 -17.17 13.19
N GLU A 152 -7.67 -17.97 13.03
CA GLU A 152 -7.64 -19.38 13.43
C GLU A 152 -7.31 -19.54 14.91
N ASP A 153 -6.32 -18.79 15.40
CA ASP A 153 -5.81 -18.87 16.77
C ASP A 153 -5.95 -17.53 17.49
N LYS A 154 -6.96 -17.44 18.37
CA LYS A 154 -7.24 -16.24 19.18
C LYS A 154 -6.17 -15.97 20.24
N GLU A 155 -5.58 -17.01 20.82
CA GLU A 155 -4.54 -16.86 21.84
C GLU A 155 -3.28 -16.28 21.20
N ARG A 156 -2.88 -16.85 20.09
CA ARG A 156 -1.77 -16.33 19.28
C ARG A 156 -2.02 -14.89 18.80
N TYR A 157 -3.24 -14.59 18.35
CA TYR A 157 -3.63 -13.25 17.93
C TYR A 157 -3.48 -12.22 19.06
N ASN A 158 -3.83 -12.59 20.28
CA ASN A 158 -3.71 -11.70 21.44
C ASN A 158 -2.26 -11.50 21.88
N ASN A 159 -1.41 -12.52 21.75
CA ASN A 159 -0.08 -12.54 22.33
C ASN A 159 1.06 -12.28 21.32
N GLU A 160 0.86 -12.58 20.01
CA GLU A 160 1.87 -12.44 18.99
C GLU A 160 1.56 -11.25 18.06
N GLU A 161 2.34 -10.20 18.17
CA GLU A 161 2.22 -9.01 17.33
C GLU A 161 2.42 -9.31 15.83
N GLY A 162 3.39 -10.17 15.49
CA GLY A 162 3.65 -10.55 14.11
C GLY A 162 2.47 -11.27 13.46
N TYR A 163 1.72 -12.10 14.22
CA TYR A 163 0.52 -12.77 13.74
C TYR A 163 -0.63 -11.78 13.54
N ARG A 164 -0.82 -10.82 14.46
CA ARG A 164 -1.79 -9.72 14.27
C ARG A 164 -1.48 -8.91 13.03
N HIS A 165 -0.20 -8.57 12.82
CA HIS A 165 0.22 -7.80 11.65
C HIS A 165 -0.03 -8.58 10.34
N LEU A 166 0.31 -9.88 10.31
CA LEU A 166 0.02 -10.74 9.16
C LEU A 166 -1.48 -10.75 8.81
N LEU A 167 -2.33 -10.91 9.82
CA LEU A 167 -3.78 -10.94 9.62
C LEU A 167 -4.38 -9.58 9.28
N SER A 168 -3.77 -8.48 9.75
CA SER A 168 -4.24 -7.13 9.46
C SER A 168 -3.68 -6.57 8.15
N PHE A 169 -2.57 -7.10 7.63
CA PHE A 169 -1.96 -6.57 6.41
C PHE A 169 -2.94 -6.59 5.23
N PHE A 170 -3.07 -5.46 4.57
CA PHE A 170 -3.85 -5.27 3.34
C PHE A 170 -3.21 -4.14 2.54
N SER A 171 -3.45 -4.07 1.23
CA SER A 171 -2.83 -3.02 0.43
C SER A 171 -3.72 -2.57 -0.72
N ASP A 172 -4.29 -1.39 -0.57
CA ASP A 172 -5.12 -0.73 -1.58
C ASP A 172 -4.33 -0.15 -2.77
N ASN A 173 -3.05 -0.41 -2.82
CA ASN A 173 -2.33 -0.26 -4.07
C ASN A 173 -2.73 -1.34 -5.08
N ASN A 174 -3.34 -2.45 -4.61
CA ASN A 174 -3.79 -3.57 -5.42
C ASN A 174 -4.71 -4.48 -4.60
N SER A 175 -5.97 -4.10 -4.44
CA SER A 175 -6.95 -4.85 -3.62
C SER A 175 -8.29 -5.04 -4.32
N CYS A 176 -9.07 -6.02 -3.83
CA CYS A 176 -10.42 -6.31 -4.29
C CYS A 176 -11.31 -6.60 -3.07
N LEU A 177 -12.48 -5.98 -2.99
CA LEU A 177 -13.45 -6.14 -1.92
C LEU A 177 -14.82 -6.56 -2.46
N LYS A 178 -15.60 -7.32 -1.68
CA LYS A 178 -17.02 -7.48 -1.93
C LYS A 178 -17.78 -6.20 -1.59
N ARG A 179 -18.54 -5.65 -2.55
CA ARG A 179 -19.34 -4.42 -2.36
C ARG A 179 -20.28 -4.53 -1.18
N SER A 180 -21.01 -5.63 -1.02
CA SER A 180 -21.96 -5.84 0.07
C SER A 180 -21.33 -5.75 1.47
N ILE A 181 -20.04 -6.07 1.58
CA ILE A 181 -19.28 -5.93 2.83
C ILE A 181 -18.75 -4.52 3.00
N TRP A 182 -18.24 -3.90 1.92
CA TRP A 182 -17.80 -2.51 1.96
C TRP A 182 -18.97 -1.56 2.29
N GLU A 183 -20.16 -1.75 1.74
CA GLU A 183 -21.36 -0.95 2.06
C GLU A 183 -21.73 -1.01 3.54
N LYS A 184 -21.55 -2.17 4.16
CA LYS A 184 -21.79 -2.37 5.60
C LYS A 184 -20.65 -1.83 6.46
N TYR A 185 -19.42 -1.92 5.96
CA TYR A 185 -18.20 -1.55 6.66
C TYR A 185 -17.29 -0.75 5.72
N PRO A 186 -17.61 0.51 5.41
CA PRO A 186 -16.73 1.35 4.59
C PRO A 186 -15.43 1.65 5.32
N TYR A 187 -14.45 2.17 4.61
CA TYR A 187 -13.20 2.61 5.22
C TYR A 187 -13.42 3.76 6.21
N ASP A 188 -12.69 3.72 7.31
CA ASP A 188 -12.65 4.82 8.27
C ASP A 188 -11.89 6.03 7.69
N ASP A 189 -12.30 7.24 8.06
CA ASP A 189 -11.59 8.47 7.68
C ASP A 189 -10.38 8.68 8.61
N VAL A 190 -9.30 8.00 8.29
CA VAL A 190 -8.05 8.02 9.04
C VAL A 190 -6.90 8.51 8.18
N ASN A 191 -5.82 8.91 8.85
CA ASN A 191 -4.66 9.47 8.19
C ASN A 191 -3.74 8.44 7.55
N PHE A 192 -3.79 7.19 8.00
CA PHE A 192 -2.87 6.14 7.60
C PHE A 192 -3.49 4.76 7.77
N ALA A 193 -3.18 3.84 6.82
CA ALA A 193 -3.51 2.42 6.87
C ALA A 193 -5.01 2.10 7.04
N GLU A 194 -5.89 2.88 6.40
CA GLU A 194 -7.34 2.64 6.35
C GLU A 194 -7.67 1.22 5.86
N ASP A 195 -6.88 0.72 4.93
CA ASP A 195 -6.95 -0.63 4.36
C ASP A 195 -6.62 -1.71 5.40
N GLN A 196 -5.58 -1.51 6.20
CA GLN A 196 -5.20 -2.46 7.27
C GLN A 196 -6.17 -2.41 8.45
N ILE A 197 -6.72 -1.23 8.79
CA ILE A 197 -7.78 -1.07 9.80
C ILE A 197 -9.02 -1.85 9.36
N TRP A 198 -9.42 -1.70 8.11
CA TRP A 198 -10.55 -2.42 7.54
C TRP A 198 -10.30 -3.94 7.56
N ALA A 199 -9.16 -4.39 7.08
CA ALA A 199 -8.82 -5.82 7.06
C ALA A 199 -8.80 -6.43 8.46
N ARG A 200 -8.22 -5.73 9.44
CA ARG A 200 -8.25 -6.12 10.85
C ARG A 200 -9.68 -6.30 11.36
N LYS A 201 -10.54 -5.31 11.11
CA LYS A 201 -11.95 -5.36 11.49
C LYS A 201 -12.68 -6.56 10.87
N MET A 202 -12.41 -6.85 9.59
CA MET A 202 -13.02 -8.01 8.91
C MET A 202 -12.57 -9.33 9.54
N ILE A 203 -11.28 -9.49 9.84
CA ILE A 203 -10.72 -10.67 10.51
C ILE A 203 -11.33 -10.83 11.92
N GLU A 204 -11.44 -9.76 12.69
CA GLU A 204 -12.02 -9.77 14.03
C GLU A 204 -13.53 -10.11 14.02
N LEU A 205 -14.25 -9.76 12.95
CA LEU A 205 -15.65 -10.13 12.69
C LEU A 205 -15.82 -11.57 12.18
N GLY A 206 -14.74 -12.33 11.98
CA GLY A 206 -14.76 -13.72 11.52
C GLY A 206 -14.79 -13.90 10.02
N TYR A 207 -14.64 -12.82 9.25
CA TYR A 207 -14.46 -12.91 7.79
C TYR A 207 -13.05 -13.37 7.43
N LYS A 208 -12.87 -13.74 6.16
CA LYS A 208 -11.59 -14.15 5.57
C LYS A 208 -11.11 -13.12 4.55
N LYS A 209 -9.80 -13.03 4.42
CA LYS A 209 -9.15 -12.31 3.30
C LYS A 209 -8.26 -13.26 2.52
N ILE A 210 -7.93 -12.90 1.28
CA ILE A 210 -7.08 -13.71 0.41
C ILE A 210 -5.88 -12.92 -0.10
N TYR A 211 -4.71 -13.53 -0.11
CA TYR A 211 -3.57 -13.08 -0.88
C TYR A 211 -3.62 -13.71 -2.28
N CYS A 212 -3.46 -12.89 -3.30
CA CYS A 212 -3.60 -13.28 -4.70
C CYS A 212 -2.32 -12.94 -5.50
N PRO A 213 -1.29 -13.81 -5.51
CA PRO A 213 -0.05 -13.57 -6.26
C PRO A 213 -0.25 -13.57 -7.77
N PHE A 214 -1.35 -14.16 -8.27
CA PHE A 214 -1.67 -14.22 -9.69
C PHE A 214 -2.37 -12.95 -10.24
N ALA A 215 -2.62 -11.97 -9.37
CA ALA A 215 -3.09 -10.63 -9.75
C ALA A 215 -1.99 -9.56 -9.47
N PRO A 216 -0.84 -9.62 -10.18
CA PRO A 216 0.29 -8.74 -9.90
C PRO A 216 0.08 -7.33 -10.47
N VAL A 217 0.67 -6.35 -9.78
CA VAL A 217 0.91 -5.00 -10.30
C VAL A 217 2.39 -4.64 -10.21
N TYR A 218 2.88 -3.79 -11.11
CA TYR A 218 4.13 -3.07 -10.89
C TYR A 218 3.85 -1.87 -10.02
N HIS A 219 4.49 -1.81 -8.85
CA HIS A 219 4.40 -0.68 -7.94
C HIS A 219 5.66 -0.60 -7.07
N SER A 220 6.40 0.48 -7.21
CA SER A 220 7.58 0.78 -6.40
C SER A 220 7.96 2.24 -6.55
N HIS A 221 8.73 2.76 -5.61
CA HIS A 221 9.16 4.16 -5.62
C HIS A 221 10.67 4.28 -5.42
N ASN A 222 11.27 5.22 -6.14
CA ASN A 222 12.67 5.62 -5.97
C ASN A 222 12.74 6.95 -5.22
N TYR A 223 12.51 6.91 -3.90
CA TYR A 223 12.57 8.13 -3.12
C TYR A 223 14.02 8.56 -2.85
N PRO A 224 14.31 9.88 -2.89
CA PRO A 224 15.53 10.41 -2.32
C PRO A 224 15.65 10.02 -0.83
N LEU A 225 16.88 9.76 -0.36
CA LEU A 225 17.12 9.34 1.04
C LEU A 225 16.50 10.28 2.08
N LYS A 226 16.44 11.59 1.79
CA LYS A 226 15.79 12.58 2.66
C LYS A 226 14.29 12.31 2.82
N THR A 227 13.62 11.88 1.75
CA THR A 227 12.20 11.52 1.76
C THR A 227 11.97 10.24 2.54
N TYR A 228 12.86 9.24 2.44
CA TYR A 228 12.76 8.01 3.24
C TYR A 228 12.70 8.28 4.74
N LYS A 229 13.47 9.21 5.25
CA LYS A 229 13.43 9.59 6.66
C LYS A 229 12.03 9.98 7.13
N LYS A 230 11.33 10.78 6.32
CA LYS A 230 9.97 11.24 6.63
C LYS A 230 8.94 10.10 6.50
N ARG A 231 9.06 9.30 5.43
CA ARG A 231 8.18 8.14 5.22
C ARG A 231 8.29 7.11 6.33
N TYR A 232 9.50 6.75 6.74
CA TYR A 232 9.70 5.84 7.87
C TYR A 232 9.13 6.39 9.18
N PHE A 233 9.19 7.70 9.38
CA PHE A 233 8.56 8.30 10.55
C PHE A 233 7.04 8.13 10.51
N ASP A 234 6.39 8.45 9.38
CA ASP A 234 4.94 8.31 9.21
C ASP A 234 4.49 6.84 9.29
N GLU A 235 5.23 5.94 8.63
CA GLU A 235 4.97 4.49 8.65
C GLU A 235 5.02 3.94 10.09
N TYR A 236 6.12 4.13 10.81
CA TYR A 236 6.25 3.61 12.17
C TYR A 236 5.34 4.31 13.18
N LYS A 237 5.00 5.58 12.97
CA LYS A 237 4.00 6.29 13.75
C LYS A 237 2.62 5.64 13.55
N GLY A 238 2.22 5.37 12.31
CA GLY A 238 0.97 4.70 12.00
C GLY A 238 0.92 3.26 12.53
N LEU A 239 1.99 2.49 12.35
CA LEU A 239 2.08 1.12 12.88
C LEU A 239 2.01 1.07 14.41
N TYR A 240 2.62 2.03 15.10
CA TYR A 240 2.49 2.14 16.55
C TYR A 240 1.07 2.48 16.98
N GLU A 241 0.45 3.47 16.32
CA GLU A 241 -0.92 3.88 16.61
C GLU A 241 -1.92 2.74 16.36
N LEU A 242 -1.74 2.00 15.28
CA LEU A 242 -2.66 0.95 14.85
C LEU A 242 -2.47 -0.37 15.62
N HIS A 243 -1.23 -0.79 15.85
CA HIS A 243 -0.90 -2.12 16.37
C HIS A 243 -0.12 -2.12 17.68
N GLY A 244 0.30 -0.95 18.19
CA GLY A 244 1.26 -0.85 19.28
C GLY A 244 2.68 -1.26 18.87
N PHE A 245 2.98 -1.32 17.57
CA PHE A 245 4.23 -1.83 17.06
C PHE A 245 5.42 -0.95 17.38
N GLU A 246 6.32 -1.45 18.23
CA GLU A 246 7.59 -0.81 18.56
C GLU A 246 8.75 -1.50 17.83
N ASN A 247 9.07 -1.04 16.63
CA ASN A 247 10.23 -1.56 15.90
C ASN A 247 11.56 -1.29 16.65
N VAL A 248 11.63 -0.26 17.49
CA VAL A 248 12.82 0.12 18.26
C VAL A 248 12.41 0.56 19.65
N HIS A 249 12.83 -0.20 20.67
CA HIS A 249 12.46 0.07 22.07
C HIS A 249 13.34 1.14 22.75
N ASN A 250 14.65 1.11 22.48
CA ASN A 250 15.62 2.02 23.11
C ASN A 250 16.83 2.25 22.20
N TRP A 251 17.77 3.09 22.68
CA TRP A 251 18.94 3.46 21.89
C TRP A 251 19.91 2.31 21.60
N VAL A 252 20.04 1.37 22.53
CA VAL A 252 20.89 0.17 22.34
C VAL A 252 20.27 -0.73 21.27
N ASP A 253 18.98 -0.98 21.36
CA ASP A 253 18.21 -1.77 20.37
C ASP A 253 18.29 -1.13 18.96
N LEU A 254 18.22 0.21 18.89
CA LEU A 254 18.41 0.95 17.63
C LEU A 254 19.75 0.61 17.01
N ILE A 255 20.86 0.73 17.77
CA ILE A 255 22.21 0.50 17.25
C ILE A 255 22.39 -0.97 16.82
N LEU A 256 21.92 -1.92 17.63
CA LEU A 256 22.02 -3.35 17.32
C LEU A 256 21.27 -3.69 16.02
N LYS A 257 20.04 -3.23 15.87
CA LYS A 257 19.21 -3.44 14.66
C LYS A 257 19.81 -2.75 13.45
N TYR A 258 20.28 -1.52 13.60
CA TYR A 258 20.96 -0.76 12.55
C TYR A 258 22.20 -1.51 12.04
N VAL A 259 23.08 -1.92 12.92
CA VAL A 259 24.31 -2.63 12.55
C VAL A 259 23.99 -3.97 11.89
N LYS A 260 23.12 -4.78 12.50
CA LYS A 260 22.70 -6.08 11.96
C LYS A 260 22.12 -5.96 10.55
N THR A 261 21.17 -5.04 10.36
CA THR A 261 20.51 -4.85 9.06
C THR A 261 21.49 -4.32 8.02
N THR A 262 22.32 -3.34 8.39
CA THR A 262 23.32 -2.78 7.48
C THR A 262 24.34 -3.82 7.03
N LEU A 263 24.82 -4.68 7.92
CA LEU A 263 25.72 -5.77 7.56
C LEU A 263 25.04 -6.79 6.61
N ASN A 264 23.77 -7.10 6.83
CA ASN A 264 23.01 -7.97 5.92
C ASN A 264 22.86 -7.35 4.54
N ASP A 265 22.55 -6.06 4.48
CA ASP A 265 22.46 -5.33 3.21
C ASP A 265 23.81 -5.30 2.47
N ILE A 266 24.90 -5.08 3.18
CA ILE A 266 26.25 -5.11 2.60
C ILE A 266 26.57 -6.50 2.05
N ARG A 267 26.23 -7.59 2.78
CA ARG A 267 26.43 -8.96 2.29
C ARG A 267 25.63 -9.20 1.01
N TYR A 268 24.38 -8.77 0.98
CA TYR A 268 23.53 -8.87 -0.20
C TYR A 268 24.12 -8.10 -1.38
N VAL A 269 24.50 -6.82 -1.21
CA VAL A 269 25.09 -6.01 -2.27
C VAL A 269 26.38 -6.65 -2.82
N LYS A 270 27.20 -7.25 -1.94
CA LYS A 270 28.42 -7.97 -2.37
C LYS A 270 28.11 -9.21 -3.20
N SER A 271 27.00 -9.92 -2.93
CA SER A 271 26.62 -11.15 -3.64
C SER A 271 26.02 -10.87 -5.05
N VAL A 272 25.49 -9.68 -5.29
CA VAL A 272 24.89 -9.33 -6.58
C VAL A 272 25.95 -9.08 -7.65
N LYS A 273 25.67 -9.52 -8.88
CA LYS A 273 26.55 -9.32 -10.05
C LYS A 273 26.36 -7.91 -10.64
N ILE A 274 27.02 -6.93 -10.03
CA ILE A 274 27.07 -5.53 -10.47
C ILE A 274 28.51 -5.00 -10.37
N SER A 275 28.79 -3.86 -10.99
CA SER A 275 30.12 -3.26 -10.99
C SER A 275 30.61 -2.86 -9.57
N LYS A 276 31.92 -2.77 -9.36
CA LYS A 276 32.50 -2.31 -8.09
C LYS A 276 31.99 -0.92 -7.69
N LYS A 277 31.83 -0.01 -8.67
CA LYS A 277 31.29 1.35 -8.46
C LYS A 277 29.85 1.32 -7.93
N GLU A 278 29.00 0.49 -8.54
CA GLU A 278 27.61 0.29 -8.08
C GLU A 278 27.58 -0.35 -6.69
N LYS A 279 28.42 -1.35 -6.41
CA LYS A 279 28.51 -1.93 -5.06
C LYS A 279 28.84 -0.87 -4.01
N LEU A 280 29.80 0.00 -4.28
CA LEU A 280 30.16 1.06 -3.36
C LEU A 280 29.00 2.04 -3.15
N HIS A 281 28.28 2.39 -4.24
CA HIS A 281 27.09 3.23 -4.18
C HIS A 281 26.00 2.62 -3.27
N TRP A 282 25.64 1.37 -3.51
CA TRP A 282 24.58 0.69 -2.74
C TRP A 282 24.99 0.41 -1.28
N ILE A 283 26.27 0.20 -1.00
CA ILE A 283 26.75 0.10 0.40
C ILE A 283 26.56 1.43 1.13
N LYS A 284 26.98 2.57 0.52
CA LYS A 284 26.75 3.90 1.10
C LYS A 284 25.26 4.20 1.28
N TYR A 285 24.46 3.84 0.28
CA TYR A 285 23.00 3.98 0.35
C TYR A 285 22.42 3.18 1.51
N ALA A 286 22.78 1.91 1.68
CA ALA A 286 22.33 1.05 2.77
C ALA A 286 22.63 1.64 4.15
N ILE A 287 23.85 2.14 4.37
CA ILE A 287 24.27 2.78 5.61
C ILE A 287 23.34 3.93 5.98
N ILE A 288 23.08 4.85 5.03
CA ILE A 288 22.27 6.06 5.28
C ILE A 288 20.78 5.69 5.40
N ARG A 289 20.27 4.83 4.50
CA ARG A 289 18.88 4.36 4.50
C ARG A 289 18.52 3.70 5.83
N ASN A 290 19.34 2.77 6.30
CA ASN A 290 19.09 2.04 7.54
C ASN A 290 19.19 2.95 8.76
N TRP A 291 20.10 3.92 8.77
CA TRP A 291 20.12 4.94 9.80
C TRP A 291 18.80 5.70 9.84
N HIS A 292 18.30 6.17 8.69
CA HIS A 292 17.01 6.86 8.61
C HIS A 292 15.86 5.97 9.08
N ARG A 293 15.84 4.68 8.70
CA ARG A 293 14.82 3.72 9.10
C ARG A 293 14.74 3.59 10.61
N PHE A 294 15.82 3.21 11.25
CA PHE A 294 15.81 2.92 12.69
C PHE A 294 15.71 4.17 13.55
N TYR A 295 16.33 5.26 13.14
CA TYR A 295 16.22 6.52 13.85
C TYR A 295 14.80 7.11 13.77
N SER A 296 14.16 7.05 12.61
CA SER A 296 12.78 7.51 12.45
C SER A 296 11.79 6.64 13.20
N SER A 297 11.98 5.31 13.22
CA SER A 297 11.20 4.39 14.05
C SER A 297 11.31 4.73 15.54
N TYR A 298 12.51 4.98 16.04
CA TYR A 298 12.74 5.41 17.42
C TYR A 298 12.05 6.75 17.74
N GLN A 299 12.07 7.71 16.79
CA GLN A 299 11.37 8.99 16.97
C GLN A 299 9.84 8.82 16.94
N ALA A 300 9.32 7.92 16.12
CA ALA A 300 7.89 7.63 16.00
C ALA A 300 7.31 7.09 17.32
N VAL A 301 7.99 6.15 17.97
CA VAL A 301 7.57 5.65 19.30
C VAL A 301 7.63 6.75 20.37
N LYS A 302 8.68 7.57 20.35
CA LYS A 302 8.80 8.71 21.28
C LYS A 302 7.74 9.79 21.07
N TYR A 303 7.23 9.95 19.86
CA TYR A 303 6.21 10.93 19.51
C TYR A 303 5.02 10.87 20.48
N PHE A 304 4.51 9.67 20.74
CA PHE A 304 3.34 9.48 21.61
C PHE A 304 3.61 9.76 23.11
N LYS A 305 4.88 9.79 23.51
CA LYS A 305 5.31 10.10 24.89
C LYS A 305 5.47 11.61 25.13
N TYR A 306 5.31 12.43 24.07
CA TYR A 306 5.51 13.88 24.17
C TYR A 306 4.17 14.65 24.22
N PRO A 307 4.15 15.84 24.84
CA PRO A 307 2.97 16.72 24.83
C PRO A 307 2.66 17.22 23.42
N LYS A 308 1.42 17.63 23.18
CA LYS A 308 0.86 17.98 21.85
C LYS A 308 1.66 19.05 21.10
N ASP A 309 2.14 20.07 21.78
CA ASP A 309 2.96 21.14 21.17
C ASP A 309 4.26 20.60 20.58
N LYS A 310 4.89 19.63 21.23
CA LYS A 310 6.08 18.95 20.75
C LYS A 310 5.75 17.96 19.63
N GLN A 311 4.61 17.27 19.71
CA GLN A 311 4.12 16.39 18.62
C GLN A 311 3.95 17.20 17.32
N ILE A 312 3.30 18.37 17.39
CA ILE A 312 3.13 19.28 16.23
C ILE A 312 4.47 19.71 15.64
N LYS A 313 5.45 20.05 16.49
CA LYS A 313 6.80 20.40 16.01
C LYS A 313 7.51 19.22 15.32
N MET A 314 7.29 18.00 15.82
CA MET A 314 7.82 16.79 15.20
C MET A 314 7.13 16.51 13.86
N ASP A 315 5.82 16.62 13.76
CA ASP A 315 5.07 16.45 12.52
C ASP A 315 5.56 17.42 11.44
N LYS A 316 5.68 18.71 11.75
CA LYS A 316 6.25 19.73 10.83
C LYS A 316 7.65 19.37 10.30
N LYS A 317 8.47 18.72 11.11
CA LYS A 317 9.88 18.42 10.77
C LYS A 317 10.08 17.04 10.14
N LEU A 318 9.31 16.04 10.58
CA LEU A 318 9.57 14.63 10.34
C LEU A 318 8.49 13.93 9.52
N SER A 319 7.28 14.50 9.37
CA SER A 319 6.18 13.88 8.63
C SER A 319 6.11 14.40 7.20
N GLN A 320 6.04 13.47 6.24
CA GLN A 320 5.74 13.77 4.85
C GLN A 320 4.24 14.06 4.67
N GLN A 321 3.39 13.33 5.37
CA GLN A 321 1.94 13.51 5.31
C GLN A 321 1.52 14.89 5.83
N TYR A 322 2.17 15.37 6.90
CA TYR A 322 1.95 16.73 7.40
C TYR A 322 2.32 17.78 6.35
N GLU A 323 3.46 17.62 5.69
CA GLU A 323 3.92 18.53 4.63
C GLU A 323 2.95 18.56 3.43
N GLN A 324 2.46 17.39 3.01
CA GLN A 324 1.52 17.27 1.88
C GLN A 324 0.14 17.89 2.15
N ARG A 325 -0.28 17.96 3.40
CA ARG A 325 -1.56 18.58 3.81
C ARG A 325 -1.43 20.09 4.06
N SER A 326 -0.23 20.55 4.42
CA SER A 326 0.01 21.95 4.76
C SER A 326 0.38 22.80 3.53
N ASN A 327 0.70 22.17 2.39
CA ASN A 327 0.98 22.77 1.09
C ASN A 327 -0.17 22.50 0.11
#